data_e828137d76f668ee6f80d54ec17da9f1
#
_entry.id   e828137d76f668ee6f80d54ec17da9f1
#
_cell.length_a   1.000
_cell.length_b   1.000
_cell.length_c   1.000
_cell.angle_alpha   90.00
_cell.angle_beta   90.00
_cell.angle_gamma   90.00
#
_symmetry.space_group_name_H-M   'P 1'
#
loop_
_entity.id
_entity.type
_entity.pdbx_description
1 polymer ?
#
loop_
_entity_poly.entity_id
_entity_poly.type
_entity_poly.pdbx_seq_one_letter_code
_entity_poly.pdbx_strand_id
1 'polypeptide(L)'
;MATEWYLMEPDVLGGFENTEFRNWRGAFKNSILTTDFARTVDIYGNYPTNKPKRIRALVLDQVENSYNKMKERQILTELGQIQCGDLLLIDGRWWLVISLVDQNRLYSKGILYYCNSVLNFTSLKTFNTVSYPVVVHNATQYNSGERATDYMVTLSSQRLYYFPANDETILFDNDYRFLHDRNKLHPSAWKIAQVDTENDDWDGYGIVRVMAVEDELLMTDDVENMVADNSKWIEKHGKNSGYQSVEDIPPSDGGGWIDMT
;
A
#
# COMPACT_ATOMS: atom_id res chain seq x y z
N MET A 1 19.21 -49.91 14.00
CA MET A 1 17.77 -50.15 13.75
C MET A 1 17.44 -49.39 12.46
N ALA A 2 17.21 -50.11 11.37
CA ALA A 2 16.74 -49.46 10.13
C ALA A 2 15.28 -49.06 10.39
N THR A 3 15.03 -47.79 10.39
CA THR A 3 13.68 -47.25 10.50
C THR A 3 12.97 -47.63 9.19
N GLU A 4 12.00 -48.52 9.29
CA GLU A 4 11.19 -49.00 8.17
C GLU A 4 10.38 -47.82 7.64
N TRP A 5 10.97 -47.07 6.74
CA TRP A 5 10.37 -45.87 6.11
C TRP A 5 9.02 -46.13 5.44
N TYR A 6 8.75 -47.37 5.07
CA TYR A 6 7.49 -47.80 4.45
C TYR A 6 6.33 -47.98 5.46
N LEU A 7 6.64 -47.93 6.78
CA LEU A 7 5.62 -47.93 7.85
C LEU A 7 5.22 -46.51 8.28
N MET A 8 5.85 -45.47 7.72
CA MET A 8 5.32 -44.13 7.87
C MET A 8 4.02 -44.05 7.09
N GLU A 9 2.89 -44.06 7.79
CA GLU A 9 1.58 -43.83 7.19
C GLU A 9 1.65 -42.53 6.39
N PRO A 10 1.41 -42.54 5.07
CA PRO A 10 1.29 -41.31 4.32
C PRO A 10 0.11 -40.57 4.92
N ASP A 11 0.33 -39.28 5.28
CA ASP A 11 -0.72 -38.42 5.77
C ASP A 11 -1.91 -38.49 4.79
N VAL A 12 -3.01 -39.09 5.23
CA VAL A 12 -4.13 -39.60 4.41
C VAL A 12 -4.78 -38.51 3.52
N LEU A 13 -4.41 -37.24 3.71
CA LEU A 13 -5.00 -36.07 3.06
C LEU A 13 -4.09 -35.34 2.06
N GLY A 14 -2.98 -35.91 1.61
CA GLY A 14 -2.22 -35.13 0.63
C GLY A 14 -0.87 -35.67 0.14
N GLY A 15 -0.50 -36.88 0.51
CA GLY A 15 0.70 -37.54 0.04
C GLY A 15 2.01 -36.96 0.61
N PHE A 16 3.13 -37.56 0.19
CA PHE A 16 4.49 -37.26 0.65
C PHE A 16 4.88 -35.77 0.44
N GLU A 17 4.46 -35.17 -0.69
CA GLU A 17 4.74 -33.76 -0.99
C GLU A 17 4.16 -32.79 0.05
N ASN A 18 2.93 -33.02 0.51
CA ASN A 18 2.32 -32.15 1.50
C ASN A 18 3.00 -32.25 2.88
N THR A 19 3.51 -33.43 3.22
CA THR A 19 4.29 -33.64 4.46
C THR A 19 5.62 -32.88 4.37
N GLU A 20 6.29 -32.94 3.23
CA GLU A 20 7.52 -32.17 3.00
C GLU A 20 7.27 -30.66 3.06
N PHE A 21 6.26 -30.15 2.39
CA PHE A 21 5.90 -28.73 2.46
C PHE A 21 5.60 -28.27 3.90
N ARG A 22 4.94 -29.13 4.67
CA ARG A 22 4.64 -28.85 6.08
C ARG A 22 5.91 -28.75 6.93
N ASN A 23 6.85 -29.67 6.70
CA ASN A 23 8.16 -29.67 7.36
C ASN A 23 8.99 -28.42 6.98
N TRP A 24 9.04 -28.09 5.69
CA TRP A 24 9.76 -26.90 5.22
C TRP A 24 9.16 -25.59 5.72
N ARG A 25 7.83 -25.50 5.84
CA ARG A 25 7.16 -24.34 6.47
C ARG A 25 7.55 -24.22 7.93
N GLY A 26 7.55 -25.34 8.66
CA GLY A 26 7.99 -25.38 10.04
C GLY A 26 9.45 -24.96 10.22
N ALA A 27 10.32 -25.43 9.35
CA ALA A 27 11.73 -25.04 9.33
C ALA A 27 11.91 -23.55 9.03
N PHE A 28 11.19 -23.02 8.04
CA PHE A 28 11.23 -21.58 7.71
C PHE A 28 10.73 -20.72 8.88
N LYS A 29 9.60 -21.10 9.49
CA LYS A 29 9.06 -20.41 10.67
C LYS A 29 10.07 -20.40 11.82
N ASN A 30 10.66 -21.53 12.12
CA ASN A 30 11.69 -21.62 13.16
C ASN A 30 12.93 -20.78 12.80
N SER A 31 13.33 -20.77 11.53
CA SER A 31 14.43 -19.94 11.05
C SER A 31 14.16 -18.45 11.28
N ILE A 32 12.97 -17.94 10.96
CA ILE A 32 12.58 -16.54 11.23
C ILE A 32 12.61 -16.23 12.73
N LEU A 33 12.18 -17.17 13.57
CA LEU A 33 12.13 -16.95 15.01
C LEU A 33 13.51 -16.95 15.68
N THR A 34 14.45 -17.73 15.14
CA THR A 34 15.77 -17.95 15.76
C THR A 34 16.90 -17.10 15.16
N THR A 35 16.74 -16.63 13.93
CA THR A 35 17.82 -15.87 13.27
C THR A 35 17.88 -14.42 13.76
N ASP A 36 19.09 -13.93 13.96
CA ASP A 36 19.35 -12.51 14.27
C ASP A 36 19.10 -11.57 13.09
N PHE A 37 19.03 -12.11 11.86
CA PHE A 37 18.72 -11.32 10.67
C PHE A 37 17.24 -10.98 10.52
N ALA A 38 16.34 -11.66 11.24
CA ALA A 38 14.92 -11.35 11.23
C ALA A 38 14.64 -10.08 12.04
N ARG A 39 13.87 -9.18 11.43
CA ARG A 39 13.46 -7.90 12.03
C ARG A 39 12.03 -7.98 12.53
N THR A 40 11.72 -7.16 13.52
CA THR A 40 10.35 -6.93 13.94
C THR A 40 9.72 -5.92 12.99
N VAL A 41 8.55 -6.29 12.47
CA VAL A 41 7.80 -5.48 11.49
C VAL A 41 6.39 -5.28 12.04
N ASP A 42 5.94 -4.04 12.08
CA ASP A 42 4.56 -3.68 12.38
C ASP A 42 3.82 -3.45 11.06
N ILE A 43 2.78 -4.25 10.80
CA ILE A 43 1.97 -4.24 9.58
C ILE A 43 0.69 -3.46 9.82
N TYR A 44 0.40 -2.50 8.95
CA TYR A 44 -0.82 -1.70 8.93
C TYR A 44 -1.60 -2.02 7.66
N GLY A 45 -2.44 -3.06 7.69
CA GLY A 45 -3.20 -3.52 6.52
C GLY A 45 -4.25 -2.52 6.06
N ASN A 46 -4.87 -1.78 6.99
CA ASN A 46 -5.93 -0.81 6.66
C ASN A 46 -5.64 0.53 7.35
N TYR A 47 -4.52 1.11 6.98
CA TYR A 47 -4.09 2.41 7.51
C TYR A 47 -5.13 3.50 7.17
N PRO A 48 -5.45 4.46 8.08
CA PRO A 48 -4.84 4.68 9.40
C PRO A 48 -5.59 4.02 10.56
N THR A 49 -6.70 3.35 10.32
CA THR A 49 -7.67 2.94 11.36
C THR A 49 -7.31 1.65 12.09
N ASN A 50 -6.52 0.77 11.50
CA ASN A 50 -6.19 -0.53 12.09
C ASN A 50 -5.00 -0.48 13.04
N LYS A 51 -5.11 -1.27 14.13
CA LYS A 51 -3.96 -1.54 15.00
C LYS A 51 -2.92 -2.35 14.23
N PRO A 52 -1.63 -2.06 14.38
CA PRO A 52 -0.59 -2.81 13.70
C PRO A 52 -0.55 -4.26 14.19
N LYS A 53 -0.35 -5.17 13.25
CA LYS A 53 -0.02 -6.55 13.50
C LYS A 53 1.49 -6.68 13.56
N ARG A 54 2.03 -7.11 14.70
CA ARG A 54 3.48 -7.28 14.86
C ARG A 54 3.91 -8.69 14.47
N ILE A 55 4.88 -8.78 13.56
CA ILE A 55 5.46 -10.04 13.11
C ILE A 55 6.99 -9.97 13.11
N ARG A 56 7.63 -11.14 12.95
CA ARG A 56 9.04 -11.22 12.57
C ARG A 56 9.15 -11.58 11.09
N ALA A 57 10.05 -10.91 10.37
CA ALA A 57 10.24 -11.11 8.94
C ALA A 57 11.71 -10.98 8.58
N LEU A 58 12.12 -11.64 7.50
CA LEU A 58 13.42 -11.42 6.88
C LEU A 58 13.29 -10.27 5.88
N VAL A 59 14.08 -9.21 6.09
CA VAL A 59 14.12 -8.05 5.20
C VAL A 59 15.48 -8.03 4.54
N LEU A 60 15.49 -8.22 3.23
CA LEU A 60 16.69 -8.34 2.42
C LEU A 60 16.84 -7.09 1.56
N ASP A 61 18.06 -6.60 1.41
CA ASP A 61 18.37 -5.57 0.44
C ASP A 61 18.34 -6.21 -0.96
N GLN A 62 17.70 -5.55 -1.91
CA GLN A 62 17.74 -6.01 -3.30
C GLN A 62 19.11 -5.73 -3.89
N VAL A 63 19.91 -6.79 -4.06
CA VAL A 63 21.24 -6.71 -4.66
C VAL A 63 21.12 -6.91 -6.16
N GLU A 64 20.82 -5.87 -6.90
CA GLU A 64 21.03 -5.84 -8.34
C GLU A 64 21.44 -4.44 -8.80
N ASN A 65 22.32 -4.39 -9.80
CA ASN A 65 23.11 -3.28 -10.28
C ASN A 65 22.37 -2.03 -10.81
N SER A 66 21.45 -1.41 -10.05
CA SER A 66 20.93 -0.12 -10.44
C SER A 66 20.75 0.83 -9.25
N TYR A 67 21.18 2.06 -9.44
CA TYR A 67 21.12 3.16 -8.47
C TYR A 67 19.72 3.46 -7.91
N ASN A 68 18.66 3.05 -8.59
CA ASN A 68 17.28 3.26 -8.15
C ASN A 68 16.84 2.27 -7.05
N LYS A 69 17.59 1.21 -6.80
CA LYS A 69 17.21 0.12 -5.90
C LYS A 69 17.55 0.35 -4.42
N MET A 70 18.21 1.46 -4.06
CA MET A 70 18.41 1.82 -2.64
C MET A 70 17.10 2.07 -1.88
N LYS A 71 16.00 2.28 -2.61
CA LYS A 71 14.67 2.51 -2.04
C LYS A 71 13.80 1.26 -2.04
N GLU A 72 14.31 0.16 -2.55
CA GLU A 72 13.59 -1.11 -2.67
C GLU A 72 14.19 -2.15 -1.73
N ARG A 73 13.32 -2.94 -1.10
CA ARG A 73 13.68 -4.09 -0.29
C ARG A 73 12.79 -5.26 -0.59
N GLN A 74 13.28 -6.45 -0.30
CA GLN A 74 12.51 -7.67 -0.35
C GLN A 74 12.16 -8.11 1.06
N ILE A 75 10.92 -8.53 1.26
CA ILE A 75 10.47 -9.10 2.53
C ILE A 75 10.02 -10.55 2.34
N LEU A 76 10.43 -11.40 3.29
CA LEU A 76 9.97 -12.78 3.40
C LEU A 76 9.29 -12.95 4.75
N THR A 77 8.06 -13.47 4.73
CA THR A 77 7.25 -13.70 5.92
C THR A 77 6.64 -15.09 5.92
N GLU A 78 6.06 -15.51 7.04
CA GLU A 78 5.16 -16.66 7.04
C GLU A 78 4.01 -16.42 6.04
N LEU A 79 3.42 -17.50 5.56
CA LEU A 79 2.34 -17.43 4.55
C LEU A 79 1.16 -16.57 5.02
N GLY A 80 0.69 -15.71 4.12
CA GLY A 80 -0.51 -14.90 4.33
C GLY A 80 -0.35 -13.80 5.38
N GLN A 81 0.88 -13.41 5.74
CA GLN A 81 1.11 -12.36 6.74
C GLN A 81 1.10 -10.95 6.15
N ILE A 82 1.42 -10.82 4.88
CA ILE A 82 1.48 -9.56 4.14
C ILE A 82 0.67 -9.65 2.86
N GLN A 83 0.19 -8.49 2.39
CA GLN A 83 -0.54 -8.33 1.13
C GLN A 83 -0.01 -7.09 0.39
N CYS A 84 -0.30 -6.99 -0.91
CA CYS A 84 -0.02 -5.76 -1.66
C CYS A 84 -0.80 -4.59 -1.07
N GLY A 85 -0.18 -3.43 -0.97
CA GLY A 85 -0.78 -2.24 -0.35
C GLY A 85 -0.62 -2.14 1.15
N ASP A 86 -0.10 -3.16 1.85
CA ASP A 86 0.20 -3.04 3.27
C ASP A 86 1.28 -1.97 3.53
N LEU A 87 1.06 -1.12 4.52
CA LEU A 87 2.07 -0.24 5.06
C LEU A 87 2.80 -0.93 6.21
N LEU A 88 4.12 -0.95 6.13
CA LEU A 88 4.99 -1.61 7.09
C LEU A 88 5.86 -0.59 7.81
N LEU A 89 5.96 -0.69 9.12
CA LEU A 89 6.93 0.07 9.91
C LEU A 89 8.09 -0.85 10.30
N ILE A 90 9.28 -0.57 9.75
CA ILE A 90 10.49 -1.36 9.95
C ILE A 90 11.60 -0.41 10.42
N ASP A 91 12.14 -0.65 11.61
CA ASP A 91 13.20 0.18 12.22
C ASP A 91 12.86 1.69 12.20
N GLY A 92 11.60 2.05 12.50
CA GLY A 92 11.12 3.42 12.52
C GLY A 92 10.93 4.07 11.14
N ARG A 93 10.97 3.30 10.06
CA ARG A 93 10.77 3.77 8.68
C ARG A 93 9.57 3.10 8.04
N TRP A 94 8.80 3.88 7.29
CA TRP A 94 7.64 3.40 6.57
C TRP A 94 8.01 2.80 5.22
N TRP A 95 7.38 1.68 4.92
CA TRP A 95 7.52 0.94 3.67
C TRP A 95 6.15 0.53 3.15
N LEU A 96 5.97 0.57 1.84
CA LEU A 96 4.76 0.12 1.15
C LEU A 96 5.05 -1.17 0.38
N VAL A 97 4.21 -2.18 0.53
CA VAL A 97 4.26 -3.40 -0.29
C VAL A 97 3.67 -3.10 -1.65
N ILE A 98 4.49 -3.13 -2.70
CA ILE A 98 4.09 -2.71 -4.06
C ILE A 98 3.88 -3.86 -5.02
N SER A 99 4.33 -5.06 -4.67
CA SER A 99 4.17 -6.22 -5.54
C SER A 99 2.99 -7.08 -5.11
N LEU A 100 2.40 -7.79 -6.07
CA LEU A 100 1.63 -8.99 -5.74
C LEU A 100 2.51 -9.89 -4.88
N VAL A 101 1.97 -10.30 -3.74
CA VAL A 101 2.71 -11.15 -2.81
C VAL A 101 2.73 -12.58 -3.35
N ASP A 102 3.92 -13.03 -3.73
CA ASP A 102 4.12 -14.39 -4.18
C ASP A 102 4.06 -15.37 -3.00
N GLN A 103 3.20 -16.36 -3.11
CA GLN A 103 3.01 -17.43 -2.13
C GLN A 103 3.45 -18.76 -2.73
N ASN A 104 4.71 -19.12 -2.53
CA ASN A 104 5.29 -20.34 -3.05
C ASN A 104 5.01 -21.59 -2.21
N ARG A 105 3.91 -21.62 -1.43
CA ARG A 105 3.52 -22.63 -0.45
C ARG A 105 4.42 -22.75 0.79
N LEU A 106 5.58 -22.07 0.84
CA LEU A 106 6.52 -22.10 1.96
C LEU A 106 6.49 -20.79 2.76
N TYR A 107 6.53 -19.67 2.05
CA TYR A 107 6.57 -18.32 2.60
C TYR A 107 5.87 -17.34 1.66
N SER A 108 5.54 -16.16 2.18
CA SER A 108 5.11 -15.03 1.38
C SER A 108 6.29 -14.13 1.09
N LYS A 109 6.42 -13.69 -0.17
CA LYS A 109 7.49 -12.82 -0.66
C LYS A 109 6.89 -11.56 -1.26
N GLY A 110 7.35 -10.40 -0.82
CA GLY A 110 6.93 -9.11 -1.36
C GLY A 110 8.10 -8.18 -1.63
N ILE A 111 7.85 -7.17 -2.47
CA ILE A 111 8.76 -6.06 -2.73
C ILE A 111 8.24 -4.85 -1.99
N LEU A 112 9.12 -4.15 -1.30
CA LEU A 112 8.85 -2.96 -0.51
C LEU A 112 9.44 -1.74 -1.17
N TYR A 113 8.67 -0.65 -1.22
CA TYR A 113 9.19 0.68 -1.52
C TYR A 113 9.24 1.53 -0.26
N TYR A 114 10.34 2.27 -0.11
CA TYR A 114 10.50 3.21 0.98
C TYR A 114 9.55 4.40 0.82
N CYS A 115 8.68 4.65 1.81
CA CYS A 115 7.85 5.83 1.87
C CYS A 115 8.74 7.04 2.20
N ASN A 116 9.08 7.80 1.19
CA ASN A 116 10.01 8.93 1.30
C ASN A 116 9.33 10.24 1.73
N SER A 117 8.02 10.22 1.88
CA SER A 117 7.24 11.40 2.31
C SER A 117 6.01 11.01 3.14
N VAL A 118 5.44 12.01 3.78
CA VAL A 118 4.12 11.95 4.42
C VAL A 118 3.26 13.03 3.79
N LEU A 119 2.07 12.65 3.35
CA LEU A 119 1.11 13.54 2.73
C LEU A 119 -0.09 13.74 3.66
N ASN A 120 -0.45 15.01 3.88
CA ASN A 120 -1.66 15.37 4.61
C ASN A 120 -2.75 15.76 3.62
N PHE A 121 -3.95 15.26 3.83
CA PHE A 121 -5.09 15.63 3.01
C PHE A 121 -6.40 15.50 3.80
N THR A 122 -7.46 16.14 3.29
CA THR A 122 -8.78 16.01 3.88
C THR A 122 -9.40 14.68 3.45
N SER A 123 -9.74 13.82 4.40
CA SER A 123 -10.47 12.59 4.15
C SER A 123 -11.78 12.87 3.43
N LEU A 124 -12.07 12.13 2.36
CA LEU A 124 -13.30 12.25 1.61
C LEU A 124 -14.49 11.58 2.31
N LYS A 125 -14.23 10.77 3.34
CA LYS A 125 -15.25 10.12 4.17
C LYS A 125 -15.58 10.89 5.44
N THR A 126 -14.55 11.32 6.15
CA THR A 126 -14.70 11.90 7.49
C THR A 126 -14.55 13.42 7.51
N PHE A 127 -14.09 14.02 6.42
CA PHE A 127 -13.74 15.44 6.27
C PHE A 127 -12.71 15.93 7.29
N ASN A 128 -12.02 15.01 7.95
CA ASN A 128 -10.90 15.31 8.84
C ASN A 128 -9.56 15.23 8.10
N THR A 129 -8.57 15.94 8.60
CA THR A 129 -7.21 15.81 8.09
C THR A 129 -6.63 14.45 8.47
N VAL A 130 -6.13 13.72 7.48
CA VAL A 130 -5.44 12.45 7.63
C VAL A 130 -4.04 12.56 7.06
N SER A 131 -3.10 11.80 7.64
CA SER A 131 -1.70 11.78 7.24
C SER A 131 -1.33 10.39 6.75
N TYR A 132 -0.80 10.28 5.54
CA TYR A 132 -0.40 9.01 4.94
C TYR A 132 1.09 9.00 4.61
N PRO A 133 1.83 7.96 5.03
CA PRO A 133 3.14 7.66 4.46
C PRO A 133 2.97 7.27 3.00
N VAL A 134 3.70 7.94 2.11
CA VAL A 134 3.57 7.75 0.66
C VAL A 134 4.92 7.59 -0.02
N VAL A 135 4.92 6.88 -1.12
CA VAL A 135 6.08 6.84 -2.02
C VAL A 135 5.88 7.88 -3.10
N VAL A 136 6.86 8.75 -3.27
CA VAL A 136 6.82 9.83 -4.27
C VAL A 136 7.98 9.68 -5.23
N HIS A 137 7.65 9.62 -6.51
CA HIS A 137 8.60 9.59 -7.61
C HIS A 137 8.39 10.76 -8.56
N ASN A 138 9.45 11.13 -9.28
CA ASN A 138 9.33 12.04 -10.40
C ASN A 138 8.80 11.28 -11.62
N ALA A 139 7.70 11.72 -12.20
CA ALA A 139 7.05 11.02 -13.32
C ALA A 139 7.93 10.94 -14.58
N THR A 140 8.85 11.87 -14.79
CA THR A 140 9.75 11.89 -15.96
C THR A 140 10.68 10.67 -16.00
N GLN A 141 11.05 10.13 -14.84
CA GLN A 141 11.92 8.96 -14.73
C GLN A 141 11.27 7.68 -15.28
N TYR A 142 9.93 7.62 -15.27
CA TYR A 142 9.17 6.46 -15.76
C TYR A 142 8.80 6.57 -17.25
N ASN A 143 8.69 7.78 -17.78
CA ASN A 143 8.24 7.99 -19.14
C ASN A 143 9.38 7.95 -20.17
N SER A 144 10.64 8.15 -19.76
CA SER A 144 11.75 8.23 -20.72
C SER A 144 12.25 6.87 -21.21
N GLY A 145 11.92 5.77 -20.54
CA GLY A 145 12.40 4.44 -20.93
C GLY A 145 13.93 4.31 -20.95
N GLU A 146 14.64 5.34 -20.50
CA GLU A 146 16.09 5.38 -20.51
C GLU A 146 16.66 4.47 -19.44
N ARG A 147 17.51 3.57 -19.88
CA ARG A 147 18.32 2.75 -18.98
C ARG A 147 19.30 3.67 -18.24
N ALA A 148 19.44 3.43 -16.95
CA ALA A 148 20.09 4.21 -15.90
C ALA A 148 21.61 4.50 -16.08
N THR A 149 22.11 4.74 -17.29
CA THR A 149 23.53 5.03 -17.55
C THR A 149 23.85 6.50 -17.75
N ASP A 150 22.85 7.33 -18.11
CA ASP A 150 23.07 8.76 -18.31
C ASP A 150 22.00 9.57 -17.55
N TYR A 151 22.39 10.16 -16.43
CA TYR A 151 21.51 10.96 -15.59
C TYR A 151 21.36 12.37 -16.13
N MET A 152 20.31 12.59 -16.91
CA MET A 152 19.71 13.90 -17.01
C MET A 152 18.49 13.93 -16.08
N VAL A 153 18.65 14.40 -14.86
CA VAL A 153 17.52 14.65 -13.95
C VAL A 153 16.84 15.91 -14.45
N THR A 154 15.90 15.76 -15.35
CA THR A 154 15.00 16.84 -15.71
C THR A 154 14.00 17.00 -14.57
N LEU A 155 13.99 18.15 -13.91
CA LEU A 155 12.95 18.50 -12.95
C LEU A 155 11.61 18.52 -13.73
N SER A 156 10.73 17.59 -13.42
CA SER A 156 9.40 17.51 -14.01
C SER A 156 8.41 18.22 -13.11
N SER A 157 7.48 18.94 -13.71
CA SER A 157 6.28 19.44 -13.06
C SER A 157 5.25 18.36 -12.77
N GLN A 158 5.63 17.09 -12.89
CA GLN A 158 4.77 15.93 -12.64
C GLN A 158 5.38 15.04 -11.58
N ARG A 159 4.53 14.56 -10.63
CA ARG A 159 4.89 13.61 -9.60
C ARG A 159 3.97 12.41 -9.64
N LEU A 160 4.52 11.25 -9.32
CA LEU A 160 3.81 10.01 -9.18
C LEU A 160 3.80 9.62 -7.69
N TYR A 161 2.61 9.47 -7.14
CA TYR A 161 2.38 9.07 -5.76
C TYR A 161 1.83 7.66 -5.73
N TYR A 162 2.32 6.85 -4.79
CA TYR A 162 1.79 5.52 -4.51
C TYR A 162 1.19 5.50 -3.12
N PHE A 163 -0.06 5.12 -3.06
CA PHE A 163 -0.83 4.97 -1.82
C PHE A 163 -1.25 3.51 -1.64
N PRO A 164 -1.45 3.04 -0.40
CA PRO A 164 -2.18 1.80 -0.18
C PRO A 164 -3.60 1.96 -0.72
N ALA A 165 -4.12 0.94 -1.43
CA ALA A 165 -5.51 0.92 -1.84
C ALA A 165 -6.40 0.67 -0.61
N ASN A 166 -7.20 1.62 -0.25
CA ASN A 166 -8.18 1.54 0.82
C ASN A 166 -9.37 2.43 0.52
N ASP A 167 -10.35 2.36 1.37
CA ASP A 167 -11.60 3.10 1.22
C ASP A 167 -11.45 4.63 1.09
N GLU A 168 -10.35 5.22 1.51
CA GLU A 168 -10.07 6.65 1.39
C GLU A 168 -9.38 6.97 0.06
N THR A 169 -8.33 6.20 -0.26
CA THR A 169 -7.45 6.49 -1.40
C THR A 169 -8.07 6.09 -2.73
N ILE A 170 -8.98 5.11 -2.75
CA ILE A 170 -9.76 4.73 -3.93
C ILE A 170 -10.70 5.86 -4.39
N LEU A 171 -11.06 6.78 -3.49
CA LEU A 171 -11.93 7.92 -3.80
C LEU A 171 -11.21 9.09 -4.46
N PHE A 172 -9.89 9.04 -4.58
CA PHE A 172 -9.17 10.08 -5.31
C PHE A 172 -9.63 10.14 -6.76
N ASP A 173 -9.77 11.35 -7.25
CA ASP A 173 -10.15 11.62 -8.63
C ASP A 173 -9.44 12.89 -9.13
N ASN A 174 -9.56 13.14 -10.41
CA ASN A 174 -8.96 14.30 -11.09
C ASN A 174 -9.33 15.61 -10.40
N ASP A 175 -8.43 16.56 -10.48
CA ASP A 175 -8.52 17.90 -9.89
C ASP A 175 -8.47 17.96 -8.34
N TYR A 176 -8.42 16.82 -7.63
CA TYR A 176 -8.15 16.83 -6.19
C TYR A 176 -6.73 17.32 -5.92
N ARG A 177 -6.52 18.11 -4.85
CA ARG A 177 -5.27 18.84 -4.61
C ARG A 177 -4.56 18.38 -3.36
N PHE A 178 -3.22 18.43 -3.40
CA PHE A 178 -2.34 18.19 -2.26
C PHE A 178 -1.37 19.35 -2.09
N LEU A 179 -0.97 19.64 -0.84
CA LEU A 179 0.22 20.42 -0.55
C LEU A 179 1.37 19.47 -0.22
N HIS A 180 2.44 19.54 -0.98
CA HIS A 180 3.57 18.66 -0.77
C HIS A 180 4.88 19.32 -1.15
N ASP A 181 5.68 19.64 -0.15
CA ASP A 181 7.07 20.08 -0.33
C ASP A 181 7.89 19.72 0.92
N ARG A 182 9.20 19.69 0.75
CA ARG A 182 10.14 19.61 1.86
C ARG A 182 10.26 20.96 2.58
N ASN A 183 10.08 22.05 1.83
CA ASN A 183 10.02 23.40 2.38
C ASN A 183 8.60 23.73 2.83
N LYS A 184 8.36 23.60 4.12
CA LYS A 184 7.04 23.87 4.71
C LYS A 184 6.65 25.36 4.72
N LEU A 185 7.59 26.26 4.52
CA LEU A 185 7.32 27.71 4.49
C LEU A 185 6.70 28.15 3.15
N HIS A 186 7.06 27.45 2.08
CA HIS A 186 6.58 27.71 0.73
C HIS A 186 6.29 26.37 0.04
N PRO A 187 5.22 25.68 0.43
CA PRO A 187 4.89 24.39 -0.15
C PRO A 187 4.42 24.56 -1.59
N SER A 188 4.73 23.59 -2.42
CA SER A 188 4.14 23.49 -3.76
C SER A 188 2.77 22.82 -3.66
N ALA A 189 1.80 23.34 -4.41
CA ALA A 189 0.51 22.70 -4.59
C ALA A 189 0.59 21.73 -5.79
N TRP A 190 -0.08 20.59 -5.65
CA TRP A 190 -0.15 19.53 -6.65
C TRP A 190 -1.58 19.14 -6.88
N LYS A 191 -1.98 19.07 -8.15
CA LYS A 191 -3.31 18.70 -8.57
C LYS A 191 -3.28 17.34 -9.26
N ILE A 192 -4.20 16.45 -8.91
CA ILE A 192 -4.32 15.13 -9.52
C ILE A 192 -4.74 15.31 -10.98
N ALA A 193 -3.95 14.76 -11.89
CA ALA A 193 -4.22 14.71 -13.31
C ALA A 193 -4.76 13.35 -13.76
N GLN A 194 -4.34 12.27 -13.08
CA GLN A 194 -4.76 10.91 -13.40
C GLN A 194 -4.65 10.01 -12.15
N VAL A 195 -5.61 9.13 -11.98
CA VAL A 195 -5.62 8.09 -10.95
C VAL A 195 -5.71 6.73 -11.63
N ASP A 196 -4.90 5.79 -11.17
CA ASP A 196 -4.93 4.40 -11.58
C ASP A 196 -5.21 3.55 -10.35
N THR A 197 -6.37 2.92 -10.34
CA THR A 197 -6.86 2.05 -9.26
C THR A 197 -6.99 0.59 -9.68
N GLU A 198 -6.77 0.28 -10.98
CA GLU A 198 -7.08 -1.04 -11.54
C GLU A 198 -5.84 -1.89 -11.80
N ASN A 199 -4.74 -1.27 -12.24
CA ASN A 199 -3.58 -2.05 -12.68
C ASN A 199 -2.88 -2.83 -11.55
N ASP A 200 -3.02 -2.38 -10.31
CA ASP A 200 -2.40 -3.00 -9.13
C ASP A 200 -3.45 -3.40 -8.08
N ASP A 201 -4.66 -3.70 -8.51
CA ASP A 201 -5.71 -4.28 -7.68
C ASP A 201 -5.68 -5.81 -7.78
N TRP A 202 -5.63 -6.46 -6.62
CA TRP A 202 -5.69 -7.91 -6.48
C TRP A 202 -6.70 -8.26 -5.38
N ASP A 203 -7.93 -8.55 -5.81
CA ASP A 203 -9.02 -8.94 -4.91
C ASP A 203 -9.30 -7.92 -3.78
N GLY A 204 -9.25 -6.62 -4.11
CA GLY A 204 -9.48 -5.53 -3.16
C GLY A 204 -8.27 -5.16 -2.30
N TYR A 205 -7.10 -5.69 -2.61
CA TYR A 205 -5.82 -5.31 -2.04
C TYR A 205 -4.92 -4.74 -3.13
N GLY A 206 -4.15 -3.73 -2.83
CA GLY A 206 -3.28 -3.18 -3.84
C GLY A 206 -2.80 -1.78 -3.54
N ILE A 207 -2.40 -1.09 -4.58
CA ILE A 207 -1.93 0.29 -4.52
C ILE A 207 -2.71 1.17 -5.48
N VAL A 208 -2.93 2.40 -5.07
CA VAL A 208 -3.45 3.46 -5.93
C VAL A 208 -2.29 4.31 -6.42
N ARG A 209 -2.15 4.44 -7.73
CA ARG A 209 -1.16 5.32 -8.36
C ARG A 209 -1.81 6.63 -8.76
N VAL A 210 -1.24 7.72 -8.29
CA VAL A 210 -1.76 9.05 -8.57
C VAL A 210 -0.69 9.86 -9.27
N MET A 211 -0.98 10.31 -10.48
CA MET A 211 -0.15 11.28 -11.17
C MET A 211 -0.68 12.68 -10.91
N ALA A 212 0.16 13.54 -10.34
CA ALA A 212 -0.18 14.92 -10.05
C ALA A 212 0.74 15.88 -10.80
N VAL A 213 0.17 17.00 -11.21
CA VAL A 213 0.87 18.12 -11.83
C VAL A 213 0.96 19.30 -10.88
N GLU A 214 1.98 20.13 -11.05
CA GLU A 214 2.13 21.34 -10.24
C GLU A 214 0.95 22.29 -10.49
N ASP A 215 0.45 22.87 -9.39
CA ASP A 215 -0.71 23.77 -9.37
C ASP A 215 -0.37 25.03 -8.56
N GLU A 216 -1.21 26.04 -8.65
CA GLU A 216 -1.05 27.28 -7.90
C GLU A 216 -1.46 27.12 -6.43
N LEU A 217 -0.70 27.75 -5.54
CA LEU A 217 -1.05 27.82 -4.12
C LEU A 217 -2.22 28.80 -3.94
N LEU A 218 -3.30 28.34 -3.31
CA LEU A 218 -4.46 29.17 -3.03
C LEU A 218 -4.33 29.85 -1.65
N MET A 219 -4.93 31.03 -1.52
CA MET A 219 -4.99 31.74 -0.22
C MET A 219 -5.80 31.00 0.86
N THR A 220 -6.63 30.03 0.42
CA THR A 220 -7.46 29.20 1.30
C THR A 220 -6.77 27.90 1.72
N ASP A 221 -5.60 27.63 1.16
CA ASP A 221 -4.81 26.43 1.52
C ASP A 221 -4.24 26.57 2.95
N ASP A 222 -4.34 25.52 3.75
CA ASP A 222 -3.76 25.44 5.08
C ASP A 222 -2.27 25.05 4.99
N VAL A 223 -1.43 26.04 4.85
CA VAL A 223 0.03 25.85 4.73
C VAL A 223 0.64 25.30 6.01
N GLU A 224 0.10 25.68 7.18
CA GLU A 224 0.62 25.26 8.48
C GLU A 224 0.47 23.74 8.68
N ASN A 225 -0.69 23.20 8.32
CA ASN A 225 -0.97 21.77 8.40
C ASN A 225 -0.64 21.02 7.10
N MET A 226 -0.17 21.73 6.06
CA MET A 226 0.15 21.16 4.75
C MET A 226 -1.07 20.47 4.10
N VAL A 227 -2.23 21.11 4.15
CA VAL A 227 -3.49 20.60 3.59
C VAL A 227 -4.00 21.56 2.53
N ALA A 228 -4.21 21.06 1.32
CA ALA A 228 -4.84 21.83 0.25
C ALA A 228 -6.34 22.00 0.48
N ASP A 229 -6.86 23.15 0.14
CA ASP A 229 -8.31 23.40 0.13
C ASP A 229 -8.95 22.67 -1.06
N ASN A 230 -9.73 21.66 -0.74
CA ASN A 230 -10.52 20.87 -1.70
C ASN A 230 -12.03 21.13 -1.60
N SER A 231 -12.47 22.21 -0.93
CA SER A 231 -13.89 22.50 -0.69
C SER A 231 -14.69 22.53 -1.99
N LYS A 232 -14.16 23.17 -3.04
CA LYS A 232 -14.81 23.25 -4.36
C LYS A 232 -14.90 21.89 -5.03
N TRP A 233 -13.88 21.06 -4.88
CA TRP A 233 -13.87 19.71 -5.42
C TRP A 233 -14.91 18.84 -4.70
N ILE A 234 -14.95 18.91 -3.37
CA ILE A 234 -15.92 18.19 -2.53
C ILE A 234 -17.34 18.62 -2.85
N GLU A 235 -17.60 19.93 -3.01
CA GLU A 235 -18.92 20.43 -3.39
C GLU A 235 -19.40 19.89 -4.75
N LYS A 236 -18.48 19.79 -5.72
CA LYS A 236 -18.78 19.30 -7.06
C LYS A 236 -18.99 17.78 -7.10
N HIS A 237 -18.17 17.00 -6.41
CA HIS A 237 -18.13 15.55 -6.50
C HIS A 237 -18.79 14.85 -5.30
N GLY A 238 -18.84 15.48 -4.13
CA GLY A 238 -19.43 14.91 -2.92
C GLY A 238 -20.91 14.56 -3.06
N LYS A 239 -21.63 15.28 -3.92
CA LYS A 239 -23.05 14.99 -4.24
C LYS A 239 -23.24 13.81 -5.20
N ASN A 240 -22.21 13.48 -6.00
CA ASN A 240 -22.27 12.41 -7.02
C ASN A 240 -21.63 11.10 -6.56
N SER A 241 -20.90 11.10 -5.46
CA SER A 241 -20.15 9.93 -4.99
C SER A 241 -21.00 8.86 -4.29
N GLY A 242 -22.33 8.97 -4.32
CA GLY A 242 -23.21 7.97 -3.70
C GLY A 242 -23.17 7.95 -2.16
N TYR A 243 -22.49 8.90 -1.54
CA TYR A 243 -22.52 9.10 -0.10
C TYR A 243 -23.84 9.74 0.28
N GLN A 244 -24.85 8.90 0.54
CA GLN A 244 -25.96 9.31 1.37
C GLN A 244 -25.40 9.44 2.79
N SER A 245 -25.53 10.64 3.37
CA SER A 245 -25.33 10.81 4.80
C SER A 245 -26.19 9.78 5.52
N VAL A 246 -25.70 9.20 6.60
CA VAL A 246 -26.45 8.18 7.38
C VAL A 246 -27.83 8.69 7.82
N GLU A 247 -28.06 10.00 7.76
CA GLU A 247 -29.34 10.68 8.05
C GLU A 247 -30.36 10.54 6.91
N ASP A 248 -29.94 10.23 5.68
CA ASP A 248 -30.82 10.15 4.51
C ASP A 248 -31.29 8.71 4.16
N ILE A 249 -30.96 7.72 4.97
CA ILE A 249 -31.45 6.35 4.81
C ILE A 249 -32.84 6.32 5.43
N PRO A 250 -33.93 6.31 4.64
CA PRO A 250 -35.25 6.11 5.20
C PRO A 250 -35.27 4.77 5.96
N PRO A 251 -35.91 4.69 7.14
CA PRO A 251 -36.02 3.45 7.86
C PRO A 251 -36.56 2.38 6.88
N SER A 252 -35.82 1.27 6.76
CA SER A 252 -36.23 0.16 5.91
C SER A 252 -37.61 -0.31 6.41
N ASP A 253 -38.68 0.06 5.71
CA ASP A 253 -39.97 -0.57 5.90
C ASP A 253 -39.75 -2.08 5.69
N GLY A 254 -39.99 -2.85 6.74
CA GLY A 254 -39.83 -4.30 6.73
C GLY A 254 -40.67 -4.92 5.61
N GLY A 255 -40.06 -5.04 4.43
CA GLY A 255 -40.63 -5.69 3.26
C GLY A 255 -40.78 -7.18 3.53
N GLY A 256 -42.05 -7.59 3.62
CA GLY A 256 -42.47 -8.94 3.87
C GLY A 256 -41.87 -9.94 2.86
N TRP A 257 -41.56 -11.10 3.36
CA TRP A 257 -41.23 -12.30 2.62
C TRP A 257 -42.37 -12.61 1.63
N ILE A 258 -42.04 -12.69 0.36
CA ILE A 258 -42.94 -13.24 -0.64
C ILE A 258 -42.93 -14.74 -0.46
N ASP A 259 -43.99 -15.31 0.10
CA ASP A 259 -44.27 -16.73 0.07
C ASP A 259 -44.45 -17.17 -1.37
N MET A 260 -43.53 -17.96 -1.89
CA MET A 260 -43.73 -18.73 -3.10
C MET A 260 -44.31 -20.11 -2.71
N THR A 261 -45.58 -20.25 -2.84
CA THR A 261 -46.28 -21.54 -2.97
C THR A 261 -46.24 -21.98 -4.42
#